data_daf72448428f82e49d756c32b783b8aa
#
_entry.id   daf72448428f82e49d756c32b783b8aa
#
_cell.length_a   1.000
_cell.length_b   1.000
_cell.length_c   1.000
_cell.angle_alpha   90.00
_cell.angle_beta   90.00
_cell.angle_gamma   90.00
#
_symmetry.space_group_name_H-M   'P 1'
#
loop_
_entity.id
_entity.type
_entity.pdbx_description
1 polymer ?
#
loop_
_entity_poly.entity_id
_entity_poly.type
_entity_poly.pdbx_seq_one_letter_code
_entity_poly.pdbx_strand_id
1 'polypeptide(L)'
;MLAASGTDTIERMTNAARSAAPRPVHLDDVSKAIIEQLQADGRRSYADIGKAVGLSEAAVRQRVQRLTESGVMQIVAVTDPMQLGFTRQAMIGIRAGGDTRELAERLAEIPELDYVVLTAGSFDLLAEVVCENDEELITLLNTRIRNLPACRAPRRSST
;
A
#
# COMPACT_ATOMS: atom_id res chain seq x y z
N MET A 1 25.92 16.94 3.02
CA MET A 1 25.31 16.34 1.84
C MET A 1 24.73 15.02 2.32
N LEU A 2 23.48 15.08 2.83
CA LEU A 2 22.79 13.91 3.42
C LEU A 2 21.87 13.34 2.34
N ALA A 3 22.19 12.15 1.89
CA ALA A 3 21.25 11.32 1.12
C ALA A 3 20.18 10.81 2.11
N ALA A 4 18.95 11.31 1.98
CA ALA A 4 17.81 10.71 2.62
C ALA A 4 17.59 9.35 1.94
N SER A 5 17.74 8.27 2.69
CA SER A 5 17.50 6.90 2.20
C SER A 5 16.03 6.74 1.83
N GLY A 6 15.77 6.15 0.66
CA GLY A 6 14.42 5.90 0.14
C GLY A 6 13.51 5.06 1.06
N THR A 7 14.08 4.43 2.07
CA THR A 7 13.42 3.64 3.11
C THR A 7 12.39 4.44 3.93
N ASP A 8 12.65 5.73 4.18
CA ASP A 8 11.78 6.56 5.05
C ASP A 8 10.44 6.94 4.37
N THR A 9 10.41 6.92 3.05
CA THR A 9 9.19 7.22 2.26
C THR A 9 8.28 6.00 2.16
N ILE A 10 8.85 4.80 2.05
CA ILE A 10 8.12 3.52 1.95
C ILE A 10 7.50 3.17 3.31
N GLU A 11 8.20 3.42 4.43
CA GLU A 11 7.65 3.21 5.77
C GLU A 11 6.38 4.02 6.06
N ARG A 12 6.25 5.21 5.48
CA ARG A 12 5.04 6.04 5.63
C ARG A 12 3.85 5.50 4.85
N MET A 13 4.06 4.84 3.71
CA MET A 13 2.97 4.27 2.89
C MET A 13 2.43 2.98 3.50
N THR A 14 3.29 2.12 4.04
CA THR A 14 2.88 0.86 4.69
C THR A 14 2.24 1.06 6.06
N ASN A 15 2.62 2.11 6.80
CA ASN A 15 2.08 2.38 8.13
C ASN A 15 0.64 2.95 8.12
N ALA A 16 0.20 3.53 7.01
CA ALA A 16 -1.18 4.02 6.84
C ALA A 16 -2.22 2.86 6.74
N ALA A 17 -1.78 1.67 6.31
CA ALA A 17 -2.65 0.50 6.20
C ALA A 17 -2.88 -0.27 7.53
N ARG A 18 -2.16 0.09 8.59
CA ARG A 18 -2.20 -0.63 9.89
C ARG A 18 -3.22 -0.13 10.90
N SER A 19 -4.02 0.87 10.57
CA SER A 19 -5.07 1.33 11.47
C SER A 19 -6.23 0.33 11.48
N ALA A 20 -6.75 0.02 12.68
CA ALA A 20 -7.96 -0.77 12.90
C ALA A 20 -9.02 -0.43 11.86
N ALA A 21 -9.72 -1.44 11.33
CA ALA A 21 -10.71 -1.29 10.27
C ALA A 21 -11.49 0.01 10.45
N PRO A 22 -11.38 0.98 9.54
CA PRO A 22 -11.99 2.29 9.72
C PRO A 22 -13.50 2.10 9.84
N ARG A 23 -14.09 2.70 10.86
CA ARG A 23 -15.56 2.77 10.96
C ARG A 23 -16.05 3.39 9.66
N PRO A 24 -17.09 2.81 9.02
CA PRO A 24 -17.60 3.34 7.76
C PRO A 24 -17.98 4.81 7.96
N VAL A 25 -17.21 5.71 7.38
CA VAL A 25 -17.52 7.14 7.36
C VAL A 25 -18.61 7.32 6.32
N HIS A 26 -19.77 7.80 6.76
CA HIS A 26 -20.84 8.15 5.83
C HIS A 26 -20.41 9.37 5.02
N LEU A 27 -20.05 9.13 3.75
CA LEU A 27 -19.68 10.20 2.81
C LEU A 27 -20.94 10.79 2.20
N ASP A 28 -21.13 12.10 2.37
CA ASP A 28 -22.14 12.84 1.63
C ASP A 28 -21.74 12.98 0.14
N ASP A 29 -22.69 13.28 -0.71
CA ASP A 29 -22.47 13.35 -2.17
C ASP A 29 -21.48 14.45 -2.55
N VAL A 30 -21.42 15.53 -1.77
CA VAL A 30 -20.45 16.61 -1.98
C VAL A 30 -19.03 16.13 -1.68
N SER A 31 -18.83 15.35 -0.61
CA SER A 31 -17.51 14.75 -0.31
C SER A 31 -17.08 13.76 -1.38
N LYS A 32 -18.01 12.94 -1.91
CA LYS A 32 -17.73 12.05 -3.04
C LYS A 32 -17.29 12.83 -4.28
N ALA A 33 -18.03 13.90 -4.62
CA ALA A 33 -17.69 14.76 -5.76
C ALA A 33 -16.32 15.44 -5.60
N ILE A 34 -15.92 15.85 -4.38
CA ILE A 34 -14.58 16.37 -4.11
C ILE A 34 -13.51 15.29 -4.33
N ILE A 35 -13.74 14.06 -3.85
CA ILE A 35 -12.82 12.93 -4.05
C ILE A 35 -12.64 12.66 -5.55
N GLU A 36 -13.73 12.60 -6.33
CA GLU A 36 -13.68 12.40 -7.79
C GLU A 36 -12.83 13.47 -8.50
N GLN A 37 -12.97 14.75 -8.09
CA GLN A 37 -12.16 15.83 -8.65
C GLN A 37 -10.66 15.63 -8.36
N LEU A 38 -10.30 15.20 -7.15
CA LEU A 38 -8.92 14.94 -6.75
C LEU A 38 -8.38 13.64 -7.34
N GLN A 39 -9.22 12.64 -7.60
CA GLN A 39 -8.83 11.43 -8.32
C GLN A 39 -8.52 11.70 -9.79
N ALA A 40 -9.28 12.62 -10.41
CA ALA A 40 -9.03 13.03 -11.79
C ALA A 40 -7.76 13.89 -11.92
N ASP A 41 -7.51 14.78 -10.95
CA ASP A 41 -6.30 15.61 -10.86
C ASP A 41 -5.98 15.95 -9.41
N GLY A 42 -4.99 15.27 -8.85
CA GLY A 42 -4.54 15.47 -7.47
C GLY A 42 -3.94 16.86 -7.18
N ARG A 43 -3.70 17.65 -8.21
CA ARG A 43 -3.20 19.05 -8.09
C ARG A 43 -4.29 20.09 -8.32
N ARG A 44 -5.53 19.68 -8.55
CA ARG A 44 -6.63 20.62 -8.82
C ARG A 44 -6.80 21.60 -7.66
N SER A 45 -6.94 22.90 -7.98
CA SER A 45 -7.07 23.92 -6.95
C SER A 45 -8.38 23.79 -6.19
N TYR A 46 -8.37 24.04 -4.89
CA TYR A 46 -9.60 24.01 -4.09
C TYR A 46 -10.63 25.04 -4.53
N ALA A 47 -10.17 26.16 -5.14
CA ALA A 47 -11.06 27.14 -5.75
C ALA A 47 -11.83 26.56 -6.94
N ASP A 48 -11.16 25.78 -7.81
CA ASP A 48 -11.79 25.17 -8.98
C ASP A 48 -12.68 23.98 -8.58
N ILE A 49 -12.27 23.21 -7.58
CA ILE A 49 -13.13 22.18 -6.99
C ILE A 49 -14.40 22.86 -6.42
N GLY A 50 -14.25 23.96 -5.69
CA GLY A 50 -15.36 24.69 -5.12
C GLY A 50 -16.36 25.14 -6.17
N LYS A 51 -15.90 25.70 -7.30
CA LYS A 51 -16.77 26.05 -8.45
C LYS A 51 -17.54 24.84 -8.99
N ALA A 52 -16.87 23.68 -9.08
CA ALA A 52 -17.47 22.45 -9.61
C ALA A 52 -18.54 21.84 -8.69
N VAL A 53 -18.36 21.95 -7.36
CA VAL A 53 -19.26 21.33 -6.35
C VAL A 53 -20.16 22.33 -5.65
N GLY A 54 -20.14 23.62 -6.04
CA GLY A 54 -20.99 24.67 -5.45
C GLY A 54 -20.57 25.11 -4.04
N LEU A 55 -19.28 25.06 -3.70
CA LEU A 55 -18.74 25.44 -2.40
C LEU A 55 -17.69 26.55 -2.50
N SER A 56 -17.45 27.24 -1.39
CA SER A 56 -16.29 28.12 -1.26
C SER A 56 -14.99 27.33 -1.15
N GLU A 57 -13.86 27.92 -1.53
CA GLU A 57 -12.54 27.31 -1.37
C GLU A 57 -12.27 26.88 0.08
N ALA A 58 -12.65 27.73 1.07
CA ALA A 58 -12.47 27.41 2.47
C ALA A 58 -13.28 26.18 2.91
N ALA A 59 -14.50 26.03 2.42
CA ALA A 59 -15.35 24.87 2.69
C ALA A 59 -14.78 23.57 2.06
N VAL A 60 -14.23 23.65 0.84
CA VAL A 60 -13.52 22.52 0.21
C VAL A 60 -12.29 22.13 1.04
N ARG A 61 -11.45 23.10 1.41
CA ARG A 61 -10.25 22.88 2.23
C ARG A 61 -10.59 22.14 3.53
N GLN A 62 -11.62 22.59 4.24
CA GLN A 62 -12.05 21.96 5.49
C GLN A 62 -12.55 20.52 5.28
N ARG A 63 -13.25 20.24 4.16
CA ARG A 63 -13.73 18.90 3.84
C ARG A 63 -12.58 17.97 3.47
N VAL A 64 -11.64 18.42 2.62
CA VAL A 64 -10.44 17.66 2.27
C VAL A 64 -9.63 17.32 3.51
N GLN A 65 -9.44 18.28 4.40
CA GLN A 65 -8.74 18.06 5.67
C GLN A 65 -9.41 16.96 6.50
N ARG A 66 -10.73 17.00 6.69
CA ARG A 66 -11.47 15.96 7.42
C ARG A 66 -11.39 14.59 6.77
N LEU A 67 -11.47 14.53 5.43
CA LEU A 67 -11.32 13.27 4.67
C LEU A 67 -9.94 12.66 4.85
N THR A 68 -8.90 13.49 4.89
CA THR A 68 -7.52 13.04 5.13
C THR A 68 -7.30 12.63 6.58
N GLU A 69 -7.76 13.42 7.55
CA GLU A 69 -7.63 13.11 8.97
C GLU A 69 -8.42 11.84 9.38
N SER A 70 -9.54 11.59 8.72
CA SER A 70 -10.34 10.37 8.95
C SER A 70 -9.79 9.13 8.24
N GLY A 71 -8.70 9.25 7.45
CA GLY A 71 -8.11 8.14 6.71
C GLY A 71 -8.93 7.67 5.49
N VAL A 72 -9.99 8.40 5.12
CA VAL A 72 -10.83 8.09 3.95
C VAL A 72 -10.09 8.37 2.65
N MET A 73 -9.21 9.36 2.65
CA MET A 73 -8.46 9.80 1.47
C MET A 73 -7.02 10.16 1.83
N GLN A 74 -6.11 9.88 0.92
CA GLN A 74 -4.72 10.36 0.96
C GLN A 74 -4.36 10.99 -0.39
N ILE A 75 -3.56 12.04 -0.36
CA ILE A 75 -2.99 12.63 -1.57
C ILE A 75 -1.53 12.23 -1.60
N VAL A 76 -1.15 11.41 -2.56
CA VAL A 76 0.18 10.84 -2.69
C VAL A 76 0.75 11.11 -4.08
N ALA A 77 2.07 11.15 -4.19
CA ALA A 77 2.76 11.10 -5.47
C ALA A 77 2.98 9.63 -5.83
N VAL A 78 2.44 9.20 -6.96
CA VAL A 78 2.73 7.88 -7.52
C VAL A 78 3.92 8.02 -8.45
N THR A 79 4.94 7.22 -8.22
CA THR A 79 6.17 7.17 -9.03
C THR A 79 6.28 5.84 -9.74
N ASP A 80 7.00 5.82 -10.86
CA ASP A 80 7.37 4.58 -11.54
C ASP A 80 8.68 4.07 -10.93
N PRO A 81 8.68 2.92 -10.23
CA PRO A 81 9.87 2.38 -9.59
C PRO A 81 11.03 2.17 -10.58
N MET A 82 10.72 1.76 -11.80
CA MET A 82 11.73 1.54 -12.84
C MET A 82 12.52 2.80 -13.18
N GLN A 83 11.88 3.98 -13.12
CA GLN A 83 12.55 5.26 -13.35
C GLN A 83 13.34 5.75 -12.13
N LEU A 84 13.09 5.19 -10.96
CA LEU A 84 13.83 5.48 -9.72
C LEU A 84 15.04 4.56 -9.51
N GLY A 85 15.33 3.67 -10.48
CA GLY A 85 16.48 2.78 -10.41
C GLY A 85 16.17 1.37 -9.92
N PHE A 86 14.92 1.08 -9.54
CA PHE A 86 14.48 -0.28 -9.25
C PHE A 86 14.25 -1.01 -10.57
N THR A 87 15.07 -2.01 -10.87
CA THR A 87 15.00 -2.69 -12.17
C THR A 87 14.20 -3.98 -12.13
N ARG A 88 13.75 -4.40 -10.96
CA ARG A 88 12.97 -5.62 -10.76
C ARG A 88 11.70 -5.35 -9.98
N GLN A 89 10.60 -5.71 -10.60
CA GLN A 89 9.27 -5.75 -9.99
C GLN A 89 8.71 -7.15 -10.22
N ALA A 90 8.27 -7.81 -9.16
CA ALA A 90 7.75 -9.17 -9.26
C ALA A 90 6.55 -9.38 -8.33
N MET A 91 5.62 -10.23 -8.77
CA MET A 91 4.53 -10.72 -7.94
C MET A 91 4.88 -12.11 -7.42
N ILE A 92 4.90 -12.28 -6.11
CA ILE A 92 5.22 -13.52 -5.42
C ILE A 92 3.94 -14.17 -4.94
N GLY A 93 3.66 -15.39 -5.40
CA GLY A 93 2.59 -16.23 -4.89
C GLY A 93 3.06 -17.04 -3.69
N ILE A 94 2.41 -16.90 -2.54
CA ILE A 94 2.77 -17.53 -1.28
C ILE A 94 1.66 -18.49 -0.86
N ARG A 95 2.04 -19.71 -0.46
CA ARG A 95 1.16 -20.68 0.19
C ARG A 95 1.46 -20.72 1.67
N ALA A 96 0.45 -20.49 2.49
CA ALA A 96 0.56 -20.50 3.93
C ALA A 96 0.39 -21.92 4.49
N GLY A 97 1.27 -22.32 5.39
CA GLY A 97 1.16 -23.56 6.16
C GLY A 97 0.45 -23.39 7.51
N GLY A 98 -0.13 -22.21 7.78
CA GLY A 98 -0.75 -21.84 9.05
C GLY A 98 -1.71 -20.65 8.90
N ASP A 99 -1.76 -19.78 9.91
CA ASP A 99 -2.62 -18.59 9.89
C ASP A 99 -2.15 -17.60 8.83
N THR A 100 -3.00 -17.38 7.82
CA THR A 100 -2.73 -16.47 6.70
C THR A 100 -2.69 -15.01 7.13
N ARG A 101 -3.42 -14.63 8.17
CA ARG A 101 -3.44 -13.25 8.68
C ARG A 101 -2.12 -12.92 9.36
N GLU A 102 -1.65 -13.80 10.26
CA GLU A 102 -0.36 -13.62 10.92
C GLU A 102 0.79 -13.56 9.90
N LEU A 103 0.73 -14.40 8.86
CA LEU A 103 1.71 -14.37 7.78
C LEU A 103 1.66 -13.06 6.99
N ALA A 104 0.45 -12.56 6.69
CA ALA A 104 0.28 -11.28 5.98
C ALA A 104 0.86 -10.09 6.78
N GLU A 105 0.63 -10.07 8.10
CA GLU A 105 1.17 -9.03 9.00
C GLU A 105 2.70 -9.06 8.99
N ARG A 106 3.31 -10.24 9.09
CA ARG A 106 4.77 -10.40 9.05
C ARG A 106 5.38 -10.03 7.68
N LEU A 107 4.70 -10.37 6.59
CA LEU A 107 5.13 -9.97 5.25
C LEU A 107 5.06 -8.45 5.09
N ALA A 108 4.01 -7.80 5.59
CA ALA A 108 3.86 -6.35 5.55
C ALA A 108 4.93 -5.59 6.38
N GLU A 109 5.72 -6.27 7.22
CA GLU A 109 6.87 -5.70 7.92
C GLU A 109 8.15 -5.66 7.08
N ILE A 110 8.15 -6.31 5.91
CA ILE A 110 9.29 -6.36 5.00
C ILE A 110 9.27 -5.10 4.13
N PRO A 111 10.26 -4.20 4.24
CA PRO A 111 10.23 -2.90 3.55
C PRO A 111 10.24 -3.01 2.02
N GLU A 112 10.81 -4.10 1.49
CA GLU A 112 10.92 -4.37 0.05
C GLU A 112 9.60 -4.87 -0.56
N LEU A 113 8.57 -5.14 0.25
CA LEU A 113 7.24 -5.52 -0.20
C LEU A 113 6.30 -4.31 -0.20
N ASP A 114 5.96 -3.85 -1.39
CA ASP A 114 5.03 -2.71 -1.57
C ASP A 114 3.59 -3.10 -1.29
N TYR A 115 3.23 -4.34 -1.59
CA TYR A 115 1.85 -4.79 -1.57
C TYR A 115 1.74 -6.22 -1.08
N VAL A 116 0.87 -6.47 -0.09
CA VAL A 116 0.54 -7.81 0.40
C VAL A 116 -0.97 -7.96 0.47
N VAL A 117 -1.50 -8.97 -0.18
CA VAL A 117 -2.94 -9.20 -0.26
C VAL A 117 -3.28 -10.66 0.01
N LEU A 118 -4.35 -10.89 0.79
CA LEU A 118 -4.97 -12.20 0.96
C LEU A 118 -5.79 -12.54 -0.29
N THR A 119 -5.63 -13.75 -0.79
CA THR A 119 -6.30 -14.19 -2.02
C THR A 119 -7.09 -15.48 -1.79
N ALA A 120 -8.06 -15.74 -2.66
CA ALA A 120 -8.79 -16.99 -2.70
C ALA A 120 -8.47 -17.68 -4.04
N GLY A 121 -7.60 -18.71 -4.02
CA GLY A 121 -7.18 -19.39 -5.25
C GLY A 121 -5.98 -20.31 -5.02
N SER A 122 -5.11 -20.41 -6.01
CA SER A 122 -3.93 -21.29 -5.99
C SER A 122 -2.86 -20.87 -4.97
N PHE A 123 -2.87 -19.59 -4.57
CA PHE A 123 -2.03 -19.02 -3.53
C PHE A 123 -2.93 -18.43 -2.44
N ASP A 124 -2.45 -18.41 -1.22
CA ASP A 124 -3.15 -17.82 -0.07
C ASP A 124 -2.88 -16.33 0.04
N LEU A 125 -1.66 -15.90 -0.40
CA LEU A 125 -1.25 -14.51 -0.44
C LEU A 125 -0.52 -14.20 -1.76
N LEU A 126 -0.65 -12.96 -2.20
CA LEU A 126 0.21 -12.36 -3.21
C LEU A 126 0.96 -11.20 -2.57
N ALA A 127 2.25 -11.10 -2.87
CA ALA A 127 3.08 -9.99 -2.42
C ALA A 127 3.82 -9.39 -3.63
N GLU A 128 3.76 -8.07 -3.76
CA GLU A 128 4.52 -7.34 -4.76
C GLU A 128 5.83 -6.89 -4.16
N VAL A 129 6.91 -7.14 -4.88
CA VAL A 129 8.26 -6.77 -4.50
C VAL A 129 8.88 -5.87 -5.55
N VAL A 130 9.61 -4.86 -5.08
CA VAL A 130 10.41 -3.97 -5.93
C VAL A 130 11.85 -4.02 -5.43
N CYS A 131 12.79 -4.37 -6.32
CA CYS A 131 14.22 -4.54 -6.02
C CYS A 131 15.08 -3.83 -7.06
N GLU A 132 16.30 -3.47 -6.67
CA GLU A 132 17.26 -2.85 -7.59
C GLU A 132 17.78 -3.84 -8.64
N ASN A 133 17.92 -5.13 -8.28
CA ASN A 133 18.50 -6.17 -9.14
C ASN A 133 18.03 -7.58 -8.77
N ASP A 134 18.42 -8.57 -9.59
CA ASP A 134 18.06 -9.98 -9.40
C ASP A 134 18.67 -10.61 -8.14
N GLU A 135 19.87 -10.19 -7.75
CA GLU A 135 20.57 -10.71 -6.57
C GLU A 135 19.84 -10.32 -5.29
N GLU A 136 19.37 -9.08 -5.22
CA GLU A 136 18.55 -8.58 -4.12
C GLU A 136 17.22 -9.35 -4.02
N LEU A 137 16.54 -9.56 -5.16
CA LEU A 137 15.32 -10.35 -5.20
C LEU A 137 15.55 -11.78 -4.71
N ILE A 138 16.61 -12.45 -5.17
CA ILE A 138 16.94 -13.82 -4.74
C ILE A 138 17.27 -13.85 -3.23
N THR A 139 18.01 -12.88 -2.76
CA THR A 139 18.37 -12.74 -1.35
C THR A 139 17.12 -12.56 -0.50
N LEU A 140 16.24 -11.65 -0.87
CA LEU A 140 14.96 -11.42 -0.19
C LEU A 140 14.13 -12.70 -0.10
N LEU A 141 13.95 -13.39 -1.22
CA LEU A 141 13.20 -14.64 -1.29
C LEU A 141 13.77 -15.71 -0.35
N ASN A 142 15.09 -15.87 -0.32
CA ASN A 142 15.74 -16.94 0.43
C ASN A 142 15.91 -16.62 1.92
N THR A 143 16.17 -15.37 2.27
CA THR A 143 16.51 -14.98 3.66
C THR A 143 15.34 -14.45 4.44
N ARG A 144 14.40 -13.77 3.78
CA ARG A 144 13.27 -13.10 4.45
C ARG A 144 11.98 -13.91 4.29
N ILE A 145 11.55 -14.16 3.06
CA ILE A 145 10.23 -14.75 2.79
C ILE A 145 10.20 -16.25 3.13
N ARG A 146 11.13 -17.04 2.61
CA ARG A 146 11.15 -18.51 2.83
C ARG A 146 11.45 -18.90 4.27
N ASN A 147 12.04 -18.02 5.05
CA ASN A 147 12.33 -18.26 6.47
C ASN A 147 11.17 -17.91 7.40
N LEU A 148 10.10 -17.31 6.90
CA LEU A 148 8.91 -17.10 7.71
C LEU A 148 8.30 -18.45 8.10
N PRO A 149 8.01 -18.69 9.39
CA PRO A 149 7.55 -19.99 9.90
C PRO A 149 6.32 -20.55 9.17
N ALA A 150 5.42 -19.68 8.75
CA ALA A 150 4.19 -20.02 8.06
C ALA A 150 4.36 -20.25 6.53
N CYS A 151 5.52 -19.92 5.94
CA CYS A 151 5.84 -20.23 4.54
C CYS A 151 6.38 -21.65 4.34
N ARG A 152 6.64 -22.39 5.41
CA ARG A 152 7.09 -23.78 5.30
C ARG A 152 5.91 -24.65 4.91
N ALA A 153 5.95 -25.21 3.69
CA ALA A 153 5.05 -26.30 3.32
C ALA A 153 5.05 -27.38 4.42
N PRO A 154 3.88 -27.91 4.82
CA PRO A 154 3.83 -29.00 5.78
C PRO A 154 4.73 -30.13 5.26
N ARG A 155 5.71 -30.56 6.05
CA ARG A 155 6.46 -31.76 5.75
C ARG A 155 5.45 -32.89 5.60
N ARG A 156 5.31 -33.44 4.40
CA ARG A 156 4.57 -34.66 4.23
C ARG A 156 5.25 -35.69 5.13
N SER A 157 4.59 -36.06 6.24
CA SER A 157 4.97 -37.23 6.99
C SER A 157 4.75 -38.42 6.06
N SER A 158 5.84 -38.97 5.54
CA SER A 158 5.80 -40.28 4.91
C SER A 158 5.52 -41.29 6.03
N THR A 159 4.32 -41.81 6.03
CA THR A 159 3.97 -43.07 6.73
C THR A 159 4.37 -44.20 5.84
#